data_5d25b729717ed35a588d0697378c0e67
#
_entry.id   5d25b729717ed35a588d0697378c0e67
#
_cell.length_a   1.000
_cell.length_b   1.000
_cell.length_c   1.000
_cell.angle_alpha   90.00
_cell.angle_beta   90.00
_cell.angle_gamma   90.00
#
_symmetry.space_group_name_H-M   'P 1'
#
loop_
_entity.id
_entity.type
_entity.pdbx_description
1 polymer ?
#
loop_
_entity_poly.entity_id
_entity_poly.type
_entity_poly.pdbx_seq_one_letter_code
_entity_poly.pdbx_strand_id
1 'polypeptide(L)'
;MLERFWASGHSADWAAVDLVPTDTAGSCQLLIRRNRTTGELAYYRCFSPRPVPLSVLVRVAGTRWRIEETFQAGKGLAGLDEHQVRRFTPWLRWVTLAMLAHAFLAVIRANEHRDHPAPDGLIALS
;
A
#
# COMPACT_ATOMS: atom_id res chain seq x y z
N MET A 1 7.01 5.20 23.71
CA MET A 1 6.65 3.81 24.07
C MET A 1 6.72 2.98 22.80
N LEU A 2 7.58 1.97 22.74
CA LEU A 2 7.73 1.10 21.58
C LEU A 2 6.63 0.03 21.64
N GLU A 3 5.58 0.18 20.86
CA GLU A 3 4.57 -0.85 20.72
C GLU A 3 4.92 -1.76 19.52
N ARG A 4 4.91 -3.08 19.77
CA ARG A 4 5.11 -4.09 18.73
C ARG A 4 3.75 -4.52 18.21
N PHE A 5 3.54 -4.30 16.92
CA PHE A 5 2.30 -4.70 16.26
C PHE A 5 2.57 -5.74 15.15
N TRP A 6 1.74 -6.80 15.12
CA TRP A 6 1.75 -7.79 14.05
C TRP A 6 0.68 -7.42 13.02
N ALA A 7 1.09 -6.91 11.87
CA ALA A 7 0.20 -6.88 10.72
C ALA A 7 0.29 -8.24 10.01
N SER A 8 -0.83 -8.93 9.84
CA SER A 8 -0.90 -10.22 9.17
C SER A 8 -0.34 -10.13 7.75
N GLY A 9 0.72 -10.87 7.46
CA GLY A 9 1.33 -11.03 6.15
C GLY A 9 2.78 -10.56 6.01
N HIS A 10 3.26 -9.64 6.85
CA HIS A 10 4.65 -9.16 6.80
C HIS A 10 5.20 -9.07 8.23
N SER A 11 6.26 -9.82 8.53
CA SER A 11 6.92 -9.74 9.82
C SER A 11 7.71 -8.45 9.95
N ALA A 12 7.09 -7.41 10.46
CA ALA A 12 7.71 -6.13 10.73
C ALA A 12 7.41 -5.66 12.16
N ASP A 13 8.38 -4.98 12.76
CA ASP A 13 8.17 -4.23 14.00
C ASP A 13 7.80 -2.80 13.66
N TRP A 14 6.87 -2.24 14.42
CA TRP A 14 6.39 -0.88 14.24
C TRP A 14 6.52 -0.08 15.53
N ALA A 15 6.89 1.18 15.38
CA ALA A 15 6.94 2.14 16.48
C ALA A 15 6.37 3.48 16.01
N ALA A 16 5.73 4.22 16.90
CA ALA A 16 5.35 5.60 16.64
C ALA A 16 5.94 6.50 17.72
N VAL A 17 6.41 7.66 17.29
CA VAL A 17 6.96 8.72 18.16
C VAL A 17 6.22 10.01 17.86
N ASP A 18 5.71 10.66 18.90
CA ASP A 18 5.09 11.97 18.76
C ASP A 18 6.15 13.00 18.38
N LEU A 19 5.86 13.78 17.36
CA LEU A 19 6.67 14.92 16.93
C LEU A 19 6.09 16.18 17.56
N VAL A 20 6.98 17.11 17.94
CA VAL A 20 6.54 18.42 18.44
C VAL A 20 5.72 19.12 17.34
N PRO A 21 4.50 19.58 17.63
CA PRO A 21 3.68 20.24 16.64
C PRO A 21 4.34 21.54 16.18
N THR A 22 4.52 21.71 14.89
CA THR A 22 4.83 23.00 14.27
C THR A 22 3.49 23.64 13.91
N ASP A 23 3.08 24.68 14.65
CA ASP A 23 2.00 25.66 14.35
C ASP A 23 0.62 25.15 13.86
N THR A 24 0.39 23.85 13.74
CA THR A 24 -0.85 23.28 13.24
C THR A 24 -1.57 22.52 14.36
N ALA A 25 -2.84 22.82 14.59
CA ALA A 25 -3.67 22.05 15.51
C ALA A 25 -3.83 20.61 15.00
N GLY A 26 -3.31 19.63 15.76
CA GLY A 26 -3.36 18.21 15.40
C GLY A 26 -2.22 17.41 16.00
N SER A 27 -2.23 16.10 15.76
CA SER A 27 -1.18 15.16 16.16
C SER A 27 -0.27 14.87 14.99
N CYS A 28 1.03 15.08 15.15
CA CYS A 28 2.06 14.75 14.19
C CYS A 28 2.94 13.64 14.76
N GLN A 29 3.06 12.53 14.05
CA GLN A 29 3.79 11.36 14.53
C GLN A 29 4.77 10.86 13.46
N LEU A 30 5.92 10.35 13.90
CA LEU A 30 6.84 9.58 13.08
C LEU A 30 6.55 8.11 13.30
N LEU A 31 6.02 7.44 12.27
CA LEU A 31 5.84 6.00 12.26
C LEU A 31 7.08 5.35 11.66
N ILE A 32 7.64 4.38 12.36
CA ILE A 32 8.86 3.67 11.98
C ILE A 32 8.50 2.19 11.79
N ARG A 33 8.89 1.65 10.65
CA ARG A 33 8.80 0.21 10.34
C ARG A 33 10.19 -0.39 10.29
N ARG A 34 10.39 -1.53 10.92
CA ARG A 34 11.58 -2.36 10.77
C ARG A 34 11.21 -3.70 10.17
N ASN A 35 11.76 -4.03 9.01
CA ASN A 35 11.66 -5.37 8.44
C ASN A 35 12.47 -6.35 9.32
N ARG A 36 11.84 -7.41 9.81
CA ARG A 36 12.51 -8.39 10.70
C ARG A 36 13.53 -9.26 9.99
N THR A 37 13.34 -9.49 8.70
CA THR A 37 14.22 -10.35 7.92
C THR A 37 15.45 -9.61 7.43
N THR A 38 15.26 -8.39 6.87
CA THR A 38 16.36 -7.60 6.28
C THR A 38 16.96 -6.58 7.25
N GLY A 39 16.26 -6.24 8.35
CA GLY A 39 16.63 -5.15 9.26
C GLY A 39 16.38 -3.75 8.70
N GLU A 40 15.88 -3.64 7.47
CA GLU A 40 15.62 -2.36 6.80
C GLU A 40 14.60 -1.52 7.56
N LEU A 41 14.88 -0.21 7.65
CA LEU A 41 14.02 0.77 8.29
C LEU A 41 13.30 1.62 7.24
N ALA A 42 12.01 1.83 7.43
CA ALA A 42 11.21 2.78 6.68
C ALA A 42 10.53 3.77 7.63
N TYR A 43 10.44 5.03 7.22
CA TYR A 43 9.92 6.13 8.03
C TYR A 43 8.74 6.79 7.33
N TYR A 44 7.68 7.06 8.10
CA TYR A 44 6.47 7.70 7.61
C TYR A 44 6.11 8.86 8.53
N ARG A 45 6.01 10.06 7.99
CA ARG A 45 5.46 11.21 8.72
C ARG A 45 3.94 11.16 8.61
N CYS A 46 3.28 11.03 9.75
CA CYS A 46 1.83 10.93 9.85
C CYS A 46 1.27 12.20 10.48
N PHE A 47 0.17 12.69 9.95
CA PHE A 47 -0.60 13.77 10.52
C PHE A 47 -2.05 13.34 10.66
N SER A 48 -2.66 13.69 11.80
CA SER A 48 -4.09 13.50 12.03
C SER A 48 -4.67 14.66 12.85
N PRO A 49 -5.91 15.12 12.59
CA PRO A 49 -6.53 16.18 13.36
C PRO A 49 -6.76 15.82 14.84
N ARG A 50 -6.81 14.53 15.15
CA ARG A 50 -6.92 13.96 16.49
C ARG A 50 -5.94 12.81 16.66
N PRO A 51 -5.48 12.54 17.89
CA PRO A 51 -4.64 11.37 18.17
C PRO A 51 -5.31 10.08 17.69
N VAL A 52 -4.55 9.23 17.02
CA VAL A 52 -4.99 7.91 16.53
C VAL A 52 -4.08 6.83 17.07
N PRO A 53 -4.61 5.62 17.35
CA PRO A 53 -3.79 4.51 17.84
C PRO A 53 -2.83 4.00 16.77
N LEU A 54 -1.70 3.42 17.20
CA LEU A 54 -0.67 2.85 16.33
C LEU A 54 -1.24 1.87 15.29
N SER A 55 -2.23 1.07 15.68
CA SER A 55 -2.90 0.11 14.77
C SER A 55 -3.53 0.76 13.55
N VAL A 56 -4.08 1.98 13.70
CA VAL A 56 -4.64 2.75 12.58
C VAL A 56 -3.54 3.24 11.67
N LEU A 57 -2.44 3.77 12.22
CA LEU A 57 -1.29 4.23 11.44
C LEU A 57 -0.68 3.09 10.63
N VAL A 58 -0.48 1.92 11.25
CA VAL A 58 0.04 0.72 10.59
C VAL A 58 -0.87 0.26 9.45
N ARG A 59 -2.19 0.24 9.68
CA ARG A 59 -3.17 -0.12 8.64
C ARG A 59 -3.12 0.83 7.44
N VAL A 60 -3.05 2.14 7.70
CA VAL A 60 -2.97 3.16 6.63
C VAL A 60 -1.66 3.02 5.85
N ALA A 61 -0.54 2.85 6.55
CA ALA A 61 0.76 2.61 5.91
C ALA A 61 0.77 1.35 5.03
N GLY A 62 0.15 0.26 5.52
CA GLY A 62 -0.01 -0.97 4.73
C GLY A 62 -0.91 -0.81 3.50
N THR A 63 -1.95 0.01 3.59
CA THR A 63 -2.81 0.32 2.43
C THR A 63 -2.04 1.08 1.35
N ARG A 64 -1.13 1.99 1.73
CA ARG A 64 -0.28 2.71 0.78
C ARG A 64 0.60 1.77 -0.04
N TRP A 65 1.18 0.75 0.58
CA TRP A 65 1.97 -0.26 -0.12
C TRP A 65 1.14 -0.98 -1.21
N ARG A 66 -0.09 -1.35 -0.90
CA ARG A 66 -1.00 -1.97 -1.88
C ARG A 66 -1.29 -1.08 -3.08
N ILE A 67 -1.34 0.24 -2.89
CA ILE A 67 -1.51 1.20 -3.99
C ILE A 67 -0.29 1.15 -4.91
N GLU A 68 0.92 1.13 -4.36
CA GLU A 68 2.16 1.03 -5.13
C GLU A 68 2.22 -0.30 -5.91
N GLU A 69 1.88 -1.43 -5.28
CA GLU A 69 1.75 -2.73 -5.97
C GLU A 69 0.71 -2.70 -7.09
N THR A 70 -0.43 -2.05 -6.86
CA THR A 70 -1.49 -1.89 -7.87
C THR A 70 -0.99 -1.10 -9.07
N PHE A 71 -0.25 -0.01 -8.85
CA PHE A 71 0.33 0.75 -9.95
C PHE A 71 1.40 -0.03 -10.70
N GLN A 72 2.26 -0.77 -10.01
CA GLN A 72 3.25 -1.64 -10.67
C GLN A 72 2.59 -2.74 -11.51
N ALA A 73 1.55 -3.38 -10.98
CA ALA A 73 0.78 -4.36 -11.74
C ALA A 73 0.05 -3.72 -12.94
N GLY A 74 -0.52 -2.51 -12.76
CA GLY A 74 -1.14 -1.75 -13.85
C GLY A 74 -0.14 -1.39 -14.96
N LYS A 75 1.10 -1.08 -14.62
CA LYS A 75 2.17 -0.86 -15.60
C LYS A 75 2.53 -2.15 -16.34
N GLY A 76 2.82 -3.22 -15.60
CA GLY A 76 3.26 -4.48 -16.20
C GLY A 76 2.18 -5.25 -16.99
N LEU A 77 0.91 -5.19 -16.55
CA LEU A 77 -0.19 -5.97 -17.14
C LEU A 77 -1.06 -5.18 -18.10
N ALA A 78 -1.19 -3.87 -17.91
CA ALA A 78 -2.10 -3.01 -18.69
C ALA A 78 -1.39 -1.86 -19.39
N GLY A 79 -0.06 -1.79 -19.36
CA GLY A 79 0.74 -0.77 -20.06
C GLY A 79 0.43 0.65 -19.61
N LEU A 80 0.15 0.87 -18.31
CA LEU A 80 -0.30 2.16 -17.78
C LEU A 80 0.65 3.31 -18.11
N ASP A 81 1.95 3.05 -18.26
CA ASP A 81 3.02 4.01 -18.55
C ASP A 81 3.55 3.96 -20.00
N GLU A 82 3.02 3.10 -20.85
CA GLU A 82 3.52 2.92 -22.23
C GLU A 82 3.03 4.00 -23.19
N HIS A 83 1.98 4.75 -22.83
CA HIS A 83 1.37 5.74 -23.72
C HIS A 83 2.00 7.13 -23.59
N GLN A 84 2.76 7.51 -24.60
CA GLN A 84 3.43 8.82 -24.67
C GLN A 84 2.62 9.81 -25.50
N VAL A 85 1.82 10.65 -24.85
CA VAL A 85 1.06 11.72 -25.50
C VAL A 85 1.28 13.06 -24.82
N ARG A 86 1.25 14.13 -25.64
CA ARG A 86 1.43 15.51 -25.16
C ARG A 86 0.11 16.18 -24.74
N ARG A 87 -1.04 15.62 -25.09
CA ARG A 87 -2.35 16.20 -24.80
C ARG A 87 -3.02 15.49 -23.64
N PHE A 88 -3.67 16.26 -22.78
CA PHE A 88 -4.35 15.74 -21.59
C PHE A 88 -5.49 14.75 -21.89
N THR A 89 -6.34 15.06 -22.87
CA THR A 89 -7.51 14.22 -23.19
C THR A 89 -7.14 12.79 -23.65
N PRO A 90 -6.21 12.59 -24.60
CA PRO A 90 -5.74 11.22 -24.92
C PRO A 90 -5.06 10.53 -23.75
N TRP A 91 -4.28 11.24 -22.94
CA TRP A 91 -3.66 10.70 -21.74
C TRP A 91 -4.71 10.21 -20.74
N LEU A 92 -5.73 11.01 -20.45
CA LEU A 92 -6.81 10.64 -19.54
C LEU A 92 -7.57 9.40 -20.03
N ARG A 93 -7.88 9.33 -21.33
CA ARG A 93 -8.53 8.15 -21.94
C ARG A 93 -7.70 6.89 -21.79
N TRP A 94 -6.40 6.98 -22.06
CA TRP A 94 -5.49 5.86 -21.93
C TRP A 94 -5.41 5.37 -20.49
N VAL A 95 -5.14 6.25 -19.53
CA VAL A 95 -5.06 5.90 -18.11
C VAL A 95 -6.36 5.26 -17.63
N THR A 96 -7.51 5.80 -18.03
CA THR A 96 -8.82 5.23 -17.65
C THR A 96 -8.99 3.82 -18.21
N LEU A 97 -8.65 3.58 -19.47
CA LEU A 97 -8.75 2.26 -20.10
C LEU A 97 -7.75 1.25 -19.49
N ALA A 98 -6.52 1.67 -19.24
CA ALA A 98 -5.51 0.82 -18.60
C ALA A 98 -5.93 0.43 -17.17
N MET A 99 -6.44 1.36 -16.38
CA MET A 99 -6.95 1.08 -15.04
C MET A 99 -8.19 0.20 -15.06
N LEU A 100 -9.07 0.35 -16.05
CA LEU A 100 -10.24 -0.52 -16.23
C LEU A 100 -9.80 -1.95 -16.58
N ALA A 101 -8.85 -2.11 -17.50
CA ALA A 101 -8.29 -3.42 -17.85
C ALA A 101 -7.63 -4.08 -16.63
N HIS A 102 -6.85 -3.33 -15.87
CA HIS A 102 -6.26 -3.83 -14.63
C HIS A 102 -7.31 -4.27 -13.60
N ALA A 103 -8.36 -3.47 -13.39
CA ALA A 103 -9.46 -3.80 -12.49
C ALA A 103 -10.19 -5.08 -12.93
N PHE A 104 -10.42 -5.24 -14.23
CA PHE A 104 -11.03 -6.46 -14.80
C PHE A 104 -10.18 -7.70 -14.53
N LEU A 105 -8.86 -7.63 -14.77
CA LEU A 105 -7.93 -8.73 -14.47
C LEU A 105 -7.88 -9.05 -12.97
N ALA A 106 -7.92 -8.04 -12.11
CA ALA A 106 -7.95 -8.23 -10.66
C ALA A 106 -9.23 -8.96 -10.20
N VAL A 107 -10.39 -8.63 -10.79
CA VAL A 107 -11.67 -9.31 -10.50
C VAL A 107 -11.62 -10.77 -10.96
N ILE A 108 -11.13 -11.04 -12.17
CA ILE A 108 -10.98 -12.41 -12.68
C ILE A 108 -10.07 -13.21 -11.75
N ARG A 109 -8.91 -12.68 -11.40
CA ARG A 109 -7.97 -13.33 -10.48
C ARG A 109 -8.62 -13.63 -9.11
N ALA A 110 -9.38 -12.67 -8.57
CA ALA A 110 -10.08 -12.86 -7.30
C ALA A 110 -11.14 -13.96 -7.37
N ASN A 111 -11.87 -14.07 -8.49
CA ASN A 111 -12.84 -15.11 -8.71
C ASN A 111 -12.17 -16.48 -8.87
N GLU A 112 -11.13 -16.57 -9.68
CA GLU A 112 -10.33 -17.80 -9.84
C GLU A 112 -9.77 -18.31 -8.50
N HIS A 113 -9.24 -17.43 -7.66
CA HIS A 113 -8.78 -17.82 -6.33
C HIS A 113 -9.90 -18.29 -5.39
N ARG A 114 -11.12 -17.80 -5.60
CA ARG A 114 -12.30 -18.25 -4.82
C ARG A 114 -12.77 -19.62 -5.27
N ASP A 115 -12.83 -19.83 -6.59
CA ASP A 115 -13.37 -21.03 -7.20
C ASP A 115 -12.35 -22.19 -7.19
N HIS A 116 -11.07 -21.86 -7.23
CA HIS A 116 -9.93 -22.79 -7.20
C HIS A 116 -8.94 -22.38 -6.10
N PRO A 117 -9.26 -22.59 -4.81
CA PRO A 117 -8.30 -22.31 -3.74
C PRO A 117 -7.04 -23.16 -3.91
N ALA A 118 -5.89 -22.56 -3.67
CA ALA A 118 -4.61 -23.28 -3.72
C ALA A 118 -4.64 -24.49 -2.76
N PRO A 119 -4.11 -25.65 -3.18
CA PRO A 119 -4.00 -26.81 -2.29
C PRO A 119 -3.23 -26.44 -1.01
N ASP A 120 -3.68 -27.00 0.13
CA ASP A 120 -3.02 -26.80 1.42
C ASP A 120 -1.52 -27.15 1.33
N GLY A 121 -0.67 -26.18 1.68
CA GLY A 121 0.79 -26.34 1.69
C GLY A 121 1.54 -25.65 0.56
N LEU A 122 0.87 -25.04 -0.42
CA LEU A 122 1.52 -24.18 -1.41
C LEU A 122 1.51 -22.72 -0.95
N ILE A 123 2.70 -22.11 -0.98
CA ILE A 123 2.84 -20.67 -0.74
C ILE A 123 2.21 -19.95 -1.94
N ALA A 124 1.17 -19.13 -1.69
CA ALA A 124 0.59 -18.31 -2.73
C ALA A 124 1.66 -17.36 -3.29
N LEU A 125 2.03 -17.54 -4.54
CA LEU A 125 2.88 -16.60 -5.26
C LEU A 125 2.08 -15.30 -5.47
N SER A 126 2.55 -14.24 -4.82
CA SER A 126 2.02 -12.88 -4.92
C SER A 126 2.37 -12.23 -6.25
#